data_6d24f585ad97cd8bc54e823410838eaa
#
_entry.id   6d24f585ad97cd8bc54e823410838eaa
#
_cell.length_a   1.000
_cell.length_b   1.000
_cell.length_c   1.000
_cell.angle_alpha   90.00
_cell.angle_beta   90.00
_cell.angle_gamma   90.00
#
_symmetry.space_group_name_H-M   'P 1'
#
loop_
_entity.id
_entity.type
_entity.pdbx_description
1 polymer ?
#
loop_
_entity_poly.entity_id
_entity_poly.type
_entity_poly.pdbx_seq_one_letter_code
_entity_poly.pdbx_strand_id
1 'polypeptide(L)'
;MKIFHIVSNKEWGGGEQYVYDLSQRQRADGIDVGIFCKPVETIVQKYAETGMDVLPLALGGALDLKSAWQMARVIRNLRIRESEDQSVILHAHNFKDAFTACYARSLAGRKQVRVVMCRHLTRKGKNSWLYRWLYRHLDRLIFDSELSKSEFLSTHPAIDASKLGVVHTSIVVPKEVTPVDIRTRFGIPSDCVIGMYHGRLDPEKGLDTLLDAVALLQDPSFLKDTSHLSPLTSHLLILVGRGSDEYTAHLKQVAADKGISDKVVFAGFVHPVLPYVAAADFGILASTVQEGCPLSPQEYMSQGHPVVVTNNGGQREYVIQEQNGLLVPPGDAQALAGAMARLIDDAPLRQRLGQQAKADFDDHLDYAHYYAQIKTVYGV
;
A
#
# COMPACT_ATOMS: atom_id res chain seq x y z
N MET A 1 -23.48 -13.30 -8.64
CA MET A 1 -23.11 -12.09 -7.86
C MET A 1 -22.62 -11.00 -8.80
N LYS A 2 -22.98 -9.74 -8.55
CA LYS A 2 -22.43 -8.55 -9.25
C LYS A 2 -21.74 -7.65 -8.23
N ILE A 3 -20.50 -7.25 -8.51
CA ILE A 3 -19.75 -6.31 -7.66
C ILE A 3 -19.57 -4.99 -8.41
N PHE A 4 -19.84 -3.87 -7.74
CA PHE A 4 -19.50 -2.56 -8.23
C PHE A 4 -18.46 -1.92 -7.29
N HIS A 5 -17.26 -1.65 -7.78
CA HIS A 5 -16.32 -0.81 -7.07
C HIS A 5 -16.64 0.67 -7.31
N ILE A 6 -16.41 1.50 -6.31
CA ILE A 6 -16.69 2.95 -6.36
C ILE A 6 -15.39 3.69 -6.10
N VAL A 7 -14.91 4.44 -7.09
CA VAL A 7 -13.60 5.09 -7.10
C VAL A 7 -13.75 6.57 -7.42
N SER A 8 -13.61 7.43 -6.41
CA SER A 8 -13.83 8.88 -6.56
C SER A 8 -12.55 9.71 -6.67
N ASN A 9 -11.38 9.10 -6.83
CA ASN A 9 -10.13 9.84 -7.03
C ASN A 9 -10.06 10.45 -8.45
N LYS A 10 -9.16 11.44 -8.60
CA LYS A 10 -8.95 12.15 -9.88
C LYS A 10 -7.66 11.75 -10.58
N GLU A 11 -6.78 11.05 -9.89
CA GLU A 11 -5.47 10.63 -10.37
C GLU A 11 -5.30 9.14 -10.15
N TRP A 12 -4.53 8.50 -11.02
CA TRP A 12 -4.15 7.10 -10.83
C TRP A 12 -3.06 6.99 -9.77
N GLY A 13 -3.29 6.21 -8.76
CA GLY A 13 -2.37 5.95 -7.67
C GLY A 13 -2.49 4.53 -7.14
N GLY A 14 -1.89 4.26 -5.97
CA GLY A 14 -1.93 2.93 -5.36
C GLY A 14 -3.34 2.42 -5.05
N GLY A 15 -4.26 3.33 -4.69
CA GLY A 15 -5.67 2.97 -4.44
C GLY A 15 -6.39 2.51 -5.71
N GLU A 16 -6.17 3.18 -6.84
CA GLU A 16 -6.74 2.81 -8.14
C GLU A 16 -6.13 1.52 -8.67
N GLN A 17 -4.83 1.34 -8.49
CA GLN A 17 -4.15 0.10 -8.85
C GLN A 17 -4.67 -1.07 -8.03
N TYR A 18 -4.86 -0.89 -6.73
CA TYR A 18 -5.49 -1.87 -5.84
C TYR A 18 -6.88 -2.31 -6.35
N VAL A 19 -7.75 -1.34 -6.70
CA VAL A 19 -9.09 -1.66 -7.24
C VAL A 19 -8.99 -2.36 -8.59
N TYR A 20 -8.07 -1.94 -9.43
CA TYR A 20 -7.81 -2.55 -10.73
C TYR A 20 -7.43 -4.03 -10.56
N ASP A 21 -6.43 -4.32 -9.73
CA ASP A 21 -5.94 -5.68 -9.50
C ASP A 21 -7.03 -6.58 -8.89
N LEU A 22 -7.78 -6.04 -7.91
CA LEU A 22 -8.88 -6.76 -7.30
C LEU A 22 -10.00 -7.08 -8.30
N SER A 23 -10.36 -6.10 -9.13
CA SER A 23 -11.38 -6.27 -10.16
C SER A 23 -10.98 -7.29 -11.22
N GLN A 24 -9.72 -7.29 -11.64
CA GLN A 24 -9.18 -8.27 -12.59
C GLN A 24 -9.25 -9.68 -12.02
N ARG A 25 -8.86 -9.86 -10.77
CA ARG A 25 -8.92 -11.16 -10.10
C ARG A 25 -10.35 -11.66 -9.95
N GLN A 26 -11.26 -10.80 -9.55
CA GLN A 26 -12.69 -11.14 -9.44
C GLN A 26 -13.27 -11.59 -10.77
N ARG A 27 -12.94 -10.91 -11.86
CA ARG A 27 -13.36 -11.32 -13.20
C ARG A 27 -12.76 -12.66 -13.65
N ALA A 28 -11.49 -12.88 -13.35
CA ALA A 28 -10.85 -14.17 -13.62
C ALA A 28 -11.56 -15.34 -12.91
N ASP A 29 -12.14 -15.08 -11.75
CA ASP A 29 -12.98 -16.05 -11.00
C ASP A 29 -14.44 -16.08 -11.50
N GLY A 30 -14.77 -15.41 -12.62
CA GLY A 30 -16.11 -15.41 -13.22
C GLY A 30 -17.13 -14.49 -12.54
N ILE A 31 -16.68 -13.59 -11.66
CA ILE A 31 -17.54 -12.60 -11.01
C ILE A 31 -17.82 -11.45 -12.00
N ASP A 32 -19.08 -11.04 -12.09
CA ASP A 32 -19.47 -9.86 -12.88
C ASP A 32 -19.08 -8.59 -12.12
N VAL A 33 -18.16 -7.79 -12.67
CA VAL A 33 -17.60 -6.60 -12.05
C VAL A 33 -17.87 -5.35 -12.87
N GLY A 34 -18.31 -4.28 -12.22
CA GLY A 34 -18.43 -2.95 -12.78
C GLY A 34 -17.74 -1.90 -11.93
N ILE A 35 -17.41 -0.77 -12.51
CA ILE A 35 -16.72 0.34 -11.84
C ILE A 35 -17.55 1.62 -11.96
N PHE A 36 -17.92 2.21 -10.83
CA PHE A 36 -18.35 3.61 -10.76
C PHE A 36 -17.13 4.47 -10.49
N CYS A 37 -16.76 5.33 -11.41
CA CYS A 37 -15.58 6.20 -11.24
C CYS A 37 -15.90 7.64 -11.65
N LYS A 38 -15.00 8.57 -11.28
CA LYS A 38 -15.10 9.94 -11.82
C LYS A 38 -14.85 9.97 -13.32
N PRO A 39 -15.47 10.93 -14.05
CA PRO A 39 -15.31 11.09 -15.48
C PRO A 39 -13.96 11.73 -15.82
N VAL A 40 -12.88 11.10 -15.36
CA VAL A 40 -11.50 11.46 -15.70
C VAL A 40 -11.04 10.49 -16.78
N GLU A 41 -10.67 11.01 -17.95
CA GLU A 41 -10.41 10.22 -19.14
C GLU A 41 -9.38 9.11 -18.91
N THR A 42 -8.26 9.42 -18.27
CA THR A 42 -7.20 8.45 -17.97
C THR A 42 -7.65 7.31 -17.05
N ILE A 43 -8.56 7.59 -16.09
CA ILE A 43 -9.12 6.58 -15.18
C ILE A 43 -10.13 5.71 -15.93
N VAL A 44 -11.03 6.35 -16.70
CA VAL A 44 -12.07 5.65 -17.45
C VAL A 44 -11.44 4.72 -18.49
N GLN A 45 -10.44 5.17 -19.24
CA GLN A 45 -9.74 4.36 -20.25
C GLN A 45 -9.05 3.16 -19.62
N LYS A 46 -8.29 3.36 -18.54
CA LYS A 46 -7.56 2.29 -17.86
C LYS A 46 -8.48 1.17 -17.34
N TYR A 47 -9.63 1.51 -16.77
CA TYR A 47 -10.61 0.49 -16.39
C TYR A 47 -11.31 -0.14 -17.60
N ALA A 48 -11.60 0.64 -18.65
CA ALA A 48 -12.24 0.13 -19.86
C ALA A 48 -11.37 -0.88 -20.63
N GLU A 49 -10.04 -0.71 -20.63
CA GLU A 49 -9.08 -1.65 -21.23
C GLU A 49 -9.24 -3.08 -20.67
N THR A 50 -9.77 -3.21 -19.47
CA THR A 50 -10.02 -4.52 -18.85
C THR A 50 -11.31 -5.18 -19.34
N GLY A 51 -12.13 -4.50 -20.14
CA GLY A 51 -13.45 -4.96 -20.59
C GLY A 51 -14.50 -5.00 -19.46
N MET A 52 -14.32 -4.23 -18.38
CA MET A 52 -15.32 -4.05 -17.33
C MET A 52 -16.37 -3.01 -17.72
N ASP A 53 -17.57 -3.11 -17.11
CA ASP A 53 -18.57 -2.06 -17.19
C ASP A 53 -18.10 -0.80 -16.45
N VAL A 54 -17.63 0.20 -17.15
CA VAL A 54 -17.20 1.48 -16.56
C VAL A 54 -18.34 2.48 -16.65
N LEU A 55 -18.75 3.01 -15.51
CA LEU A 55 -19.91 3.89 -15.34
C LEU A 55 -19.45 5.23 -14.71
N PRO A 56 -19.11 6.24 -15.54
CA PRO A 56 -18.63 7.52 -15.04
C PRO A 56 -19.72 8.28 -14.30
N LEU A 57 -19.43 8.71 -13.06
CA LEU A 57 -20.31 9.49 -12.20
C LEU A 57 -19.55 10.65 -11.54
N ALA A 58 -20.24 11.71 -11.16
CA ALA A 58 -19.60 12.89 -10.56
C ALA A 58 -18.89 12.61 -9.24
N LEU A 59 -19.43 11.73 -8.40
CA LEU A 59 -18.89 11.31 -7.10
C LEU A 59 -18.38 12.52 -6.28
N GLY A 60 -19.26 13.52 -6.11
CA GLY A 60 -18.90 14.84 -5.60
C GLY A 60 -18.63 14.91 -4.10
N GLY A 61 -19.11 13.96 -3.31
CA GLY A 61 -18.91 13.93 -1.86
C GLY A 61 -19.96 13.17 -1.07
N ALA A 62 -19.98 13.35 0.25
CA ALA A 62 -20.82 12.59 1.17
C ALA A 62 -22.35 12.82 1.00
N LEU A 63 -22.77 13.87 0.32
CA LEU A 63 -24.18 14.19 0.06
C LEU A 63 -24.52 14.17 -1.44
N ASP A 64 -23.78 13.42 -2.24
CA ASP A 64 -24.03 13.31 -3.68
C ASP A 64 -25.22 12.38 -4.00
N LEU A 65 -26.42 12.92 -3.81
CA LEU A 65 -27.67 12.23 -4.09
C LEU A 65 -27.88 11.99 -5.60
N LYS A 66 -27.28 12.83 -6.46
CA LYS A 66 -27.38 12.66 -7.92
C LYS A 66 -26.65 11.38 -8.37
N SER A 67 -25.40 11.20 -7.95
CA SER A 67 -24.65 9.96 -8.23
C SER A 67 -25.33 8.75 -7.59
N ALA A 68 -25.84 8.89 -6.36
CA ALA A 68 -26.60 7.83 -5.68
C ALA A 68 -27.85 7.41 -6.47
N TRP A 69 -28.61 8.37 -7.01
CA TRP A 69 -29.77 8.07 -7.85
C TRP A 69 -29.40 7.36 -9.15
N GLN A 70 -28.31 7.80 -9.79
CA GLN A 70 -27.80 7.16 -11.01
C GLN A 70 -27.36 5.70 -10.73
N MET A 71 -26.63 5.46 -9.64
CA MET A 71 -26.27 4.11 -9.20
C MET A 71 -27.51 3.26 -8.93
N ALA A 72 -28.48 3.82 -8.21
CA ALA A 72 -29.75 3.12 -7.90
C ALA A 72 -30.50 2.73 -9.18
N ARG A 73 -30.48 3.59 -10.21
CA ARG A 73 -31.08 3.29 -11.51
C ARG A 73 -30.36 2.11 -12.19
N VAL A 74 -29.03 2.10 -12.18
CA VAL A 74 -28.24 0.96 -12.69
C VAL A 74 -28.63 -0.32 -11.96
N ILE A 75 -28.62 -0.30 -10.61
CA ILE A 75 -28.95 -1.46 -9.78
C ILE A 75 -30.36 -1.98 -10.06
N ARG A 76 -31.35 -1.08 -10.19
CA ARG A 76 -32.74 -1.48 -10.53
C ARG A 76 -32.88 -2.13 -11.88
N ASN A 77 -32.08 -1.68 -12.86
CA ASN A 77 -32.13 -2.20 -14.22
C ASN A 77 -31.38 -3.54 -14.38
N LEU A 78 -30.61 -3.96 -13.37
CA LEU A 78 -30.01 -5.28 -13.41
C LEU A 78 -31.13 -6.34 -13.45
N ARG A 79 -31.07 -7.26 -14.42
CA ARG A 79 -31.94 -8.43 -14.48
C ARG A 79 -31.53 -9.44 -13.41
N ILE A 80 -31.71 -9.06 -12.15
CA ILE A 80 -31.52 -9.98 -11.04
C ILE A 80 -32.73 -10.93 -11.07
N ARG A 81 -32.52 -12.17 -11.46
CA ARG A 81 -33.54 -13.21 -11.26
C ARG A 81 -33.80 -13.30 -9.76
N GLU A 82 -35.05 -13.51 -9.36
CA GLU A 82 -35.47 -13.62 -7.95
C GLU A 82 -34.89 -14.88 -7.23
N SER A 83 -33.96 -15.58 -7.85
CA SER A 83 -33.21 -16.65 -7.19
C SER A 83 -32.31 -16.07 -6.12
N GLU A 84 -32.26 -16.66 -4.94
CA GLU A 84 -31.53 -16.25 -3.73
C GLU A 84 -30.03 -15.98 -3.93
N ASP A 85 -29.44 -16.41 -5.05
CA ASP A 85 -28.01 -16.38 -5.35
C ASP A 85 -27.50 -15.10 -6.03
N GLN A 86 -28.35 -14.11 -6.36
CA GLN A 86 -27.88 -12.90 -7.07
C GLN A 86 -27.77 -11.68 -6.14
N SER A 87 -26.74 -11.67 -5.30
CA SER A 87 -26.38 -10.51 -4.49
C SER A 87 -25.63 -9.45 -5.30
N VAL A 88 -25.88 -8.18 -4.98
CA VAL A 88 -25.12 -7.02 -5.46
C VAL A 88 -24.26 -6.48 -4.33
N ILE A 89 -22.97 -6.29 -4.57
CA ILE A 89 -22.06 -5.66 -3.63
C ILE A 89 -21.65 -4.29 -4.18
N LEU A 90 -21.85 -3.25 -3.38
CA LEU A 90 -21.29 -1.93 -3.60
C LEU A 90 -20.05 -1.82 -2.71
N HIS A 91 -18.86 -1.88 -3.33
CA HIS A 91 -17.58 -1.83 -2.62
C HIS A 91 -16.99 -0.43 -2.72
N ALA A 92 -17.06 0.32 -1.63
CA ALA A 92 -16.49 1.66 -1.51
C ALA A 92 -15.07 1.61 -0.95
N HIS A 93 -14.20 2.51 -1.41
CA HIS A 93 -12.80 2.58 -0.99
C HIS A 93 -12.48 3.83 -0.16
N ASN A 94 -13.49 4.63 0.13
CA ASN A 94 -13.44 5.75 1.06
C ASN A 94 -14.82 6.10 1.62
N PHE A 95 -14.87 6.94 2.66
CA PHE A 95 -16.14 7.30 3.29
C PHE A 95 -17.13 8.06 2.38
N LYS A 96 -16.62 8.90 1.46
CA LYS A 96 -17.49 9.66 0.54
C LYS A 96 -18.25 8.70 -0.36
N ASP A 97 -17.56 7.71 -0.89
CA ASP A 97 -18.10 6.69 -1.77
C ASP A 97 -19.07 5.77 -1.01
N ALA A 98 -18.77 5.46 0.25
CA ALA A 98 -19.65 4.66 1.11
C ALA A 98 -20.99 5.37 1.40
N PHE A 99 -20.97 6.68 1.61
CA PHE A 99 -22.22 7.45 1.73
C PHE A 99 -23.07 7.32 0.47
N THR A 100 -22.48 7.56 -0.69
CA THR A 100 -23.16 7.46 -1.98
C THR A 100 -23.71 6.05 -2.22
N ALA A 101 -22.94 5.00 -1.86
CA ALA A 101 -23.37 3.61 -1.94
C ALA A 101 -24.58 3.31 -1.04
N CYS A 102 -24.56 3.79 0.20
CA CYS A 102 -25.67 3.60 1.15
C CYS A 102 -26.94 4.31 0.67
N TYR A 103 -26.84 5.52 0.13
CA TYR A 103 -27.98 6.21 -0.48
C TYR A 103 -28.50 5.46 -1.72
N ALA A 104 -27.59 5.00 -2.58
CA ALA A 104 -27.95 4.23 -3.77
C ALA A 104 -28.72 2.95 -3.42
N ARG A 105 -28.25 2.20 -2.40
CA ARG A 105 -28.97 1.03 -1.88
C ARG A 105 -30.38 1.39 -1.40
N SER A 106 -30.50 2.43 -0.59
CA SER A 106 -31.81 2.88 -0.08
C SER A 106 -32.75 3.28 -1.20
N LEU A 107 -32.25 4.01 -2.19
CA LEU A 107 -33.03 4.43 -3.36
C LEU A 107 -33.37 3.25 -4.30
N ALA A 108 -32.51 2.25 -4.39
CA ALA A 108 -32.77 1.08 -5.23
C ALA A 108 -33.92 0.21 -4.69
N GLY A 109 -34.14 0.23 -3.37
CA GLY A 109 -35.21 -0.53 -2.71
C GLY A 109 -35.02 -2.04 -2.72
N ARG A 110 -33.80 -2.53 -2.99
CA ARG A 110 -33.50 -3.97 -3.10
C ARG A 110 -32.79 -4.48 -1.84
N LYS A 111 -33.32 -5.51 -1.22
CA LYS A 111 -32.79 -6.14 0.00
C LYS A 111 -31.45 -6.87 -0.23
N GLN A 112 -31.16 -7.30 -1.46
CA GLN A 112 -29.98 -8.07 -1.84
C GLN A 112 -28.75 -7.21 -2.13
N VAL A 113 -28.79 -5.89 -1.89
CA VAL A 113 -27.66 -4.99 -2.08
C VAL A 113 -26.91 -4.83 -0.75
N ARG A 114 -25.66 -5.20 -0.72
CA ARG A 114 -24.77 -5.02 0.43
C ARG A 114 -23.75 -3.90 0.15
N VAL A 115 -23.39 -3.16 1.19
CA VAL A 115 -22.38 -2.09 1.10
C VAL A 115 -21.17 -2.49 1.95
N VAL A 116 -20.07 -2.74 1.29
CA VAL A 116 -18.77 -3.02 1.91
C VAL A 116 -17.88 -1.81 1.71
N MET A 117 -17.10 -1.46 2.72
CA MET A 117 -16.12 -0.39 2.63
C MET A 117 -14.75 -0.89 3.08
N CYS A 118 -13.73 -0.72 2.25
CA CYS A 118 -12.31 -0.81 2.64
C CYS A 118 -11.76 0.57 2.97
N ARG A 119 -10.98 0.64 4.03
CA ARG A 119 -10.36 1.87 4.50
C ARG A 119 -8.84 1.72 4.52
N HIS A 120 -8.18 2.48 3.66
CA HIS A 120 -6.73 2.45 3.42
C HIS A 120 -5.97 3.60 4.12
N LEU A 121 -6.57 4.20 5.14
CA LEU A 121 -5.97 5.34 5.86
C LEU A 121 -6.09 5.13 7.37
N THR A 122 -4.97 5.28 8.07
CA THR A 122 -4.91 5.29 9.54
C THR A 122 -5.38 6.64 10.06
N ARG A 123 -6.61 6.73 10.49
CA ARG A 123 -7.24 7.95 11.02
C ARG A 123 -8.33 7.61 12.02
N LYS A 124 -8.58 8.50 12.97
CA LYS A 124 -9.66 8.43 13.96
C LYS A 124 -11.04 8.30 13.32
N GLY A 125 -11.92 7.56 13.98
CA GLY A 125 -13.33 7.47 13.62
C GLY A 125 -14.06 8.80 13.87
N LYS A 126 -15.12 9.07 13.11
CA LYS A 126 -15.95 10.26 13.29
C LYS A 126 -17.29 9.88 13.93
N ASN A 127 -17.81 10.74 14.85
CA ASN A 127 -19.01 10.45 15.63
C ASN A 127 -20.20 11.39 15.35
N SER A 128 -20.15 12.21 14.28
CA SER A 128 -21.28 13.06 13.93
C SER A 128 -22.51 12.21 13.57
N TRP A 129 -23.71 12.81 13.64
CA TRP A 129 -24.96 12.13 13.29
C TRP A 129 -24.94 11.50 11.90
N LEU A 130 -24.26 12.14 10.94
CA LEU A 130 -24.11 11.66 9.57
C LEU A 130 -23.28 10.36 9.52
N TYR A 131 -22.16 10.30 10.27
CA TYR A 131 -21.35 9.10 10.35
C TYR A 131 -22.03 7.97 11.12
N ARG A 132 -22.78 8.28 12.18
CA ARG A 132 -23.62 7.28 12.88
C ARG A 132 -24.67 6.68 11.94
N TRP A 133 -25.27 7.52 11.08
CA TRP A 133 -26.17 7.04 10.04
C TRP A 133 -25.43 6.09 9.07
N LEU A 134 -24.25 6.49 8.56
CA LEU A 134 -23.44 5.66 7.67
C LEU A 134 -23.12 4.30 8.30
N TYR A 135 -22.61 4.28 9.54
CA TYR A 135 -22.19 3.04 10.21
C TYR A 135 -23.35 2.06 10.41
N ARG A 136 -24.57 2.57 10.64
CA ARG A 136 -25.76 1.71 10.67
C ARG A 136 -26.04 1.05 9.32
N HIS A 137 -25.74 1.75 8.22
CA HIS A 137 -26.08 1.33 6.86
C HIS A 137 -24.92 0.60 6.15
N LEU A 138 -23.72 0.51 6.72
CA LEU A 138 -22.67 -0.37 6.24
C LEU A 138 -22.94 -1.81 6.66
N ASP A 139 -22.65 -2.76 5.78
CA ASP A 139 -22.69 -4.18 6.11
C ASP A 139 -21.32 -4.66 6.62
N ARG A 140 -20.22 -4.14 6.05
CA ARG A 140 -18.85 -4.38 6.50
C ARG A 140 -17.98 -3.13 6.37
N LEU A 141 -17.11 -2.93 7.33
CA LEU A 141 -16.03 -1.93 7.30
C LEU A 141 -14.71 -2.66 7.54
N ILE A 142 -13.86 -2.70 6.53
CA ILE A 142 -12.60 -3.42 6.52
C ILE A 142 -11.45 -2.41 6.62
N PHE A 143 -10.50 -2.72 7.47
CA PHE A 143 -9.25 -1.98 7.65
C PHE A 143 -8.10 -2.76 7.04
N ASP A 144 -7.09 -2.04 6.61
CA ASP A 144 -5.86 -2.61 6.05
C ASP A 144 -4.87 -3.08 7.12
N SER A 145 -5.12 -2.77 8.41
CA SER A 145 -4.30 -3.20 9.56
C SER A 145 -5.09 -3.12 10.87
N GLU A 146 -4.66 -3.87 11.89
CA GLU A 146 -5.20 -3.74 13.25
C GLU A 146 -4.88 -2.37 13.84
N LEU A 147 -3.74 -1.76 13.46
CA LEU A 147 -3.42 -0.37 13.80
C LEU A 147 -4.49 0.59 13.27
N SER A 148 -4.82 0.51 11.98
CA SER A 148 -5.85 1.36 11.37
C SER A 148 -7.22 1.18 12.04
N LYS A 149 -7.56 -0.05 12.43
CA LYS A 149 -8.80 -0.37 13.16
C LYS A 149 -8.78 0.18 14.58
N SER A 150 -7.67 0.02 15.32
CA SER A 150 -7.54 0.53 16.68
C SER A 150 -7.58 2.06 16.72
N GLU A 151 -6.90 2.73 15.78
CA GLU A 151 -6.94 4.18 15.65
C GLU A 151 -8.36 4.68 15.32
N PHE A 152 -9.08 3.98 14.44
CA PHE A 152 -10.48 4.28 14.18
C PHE A 152 -11.34 4.14 15.43
N LEU A 153 -11.14 3.11 16.22
CA LEU A 153 -11.90 2.83 17.44
C LEU A 153 -11.55 3.74 18.62
N SER A 154 -10.41 4.43 18.58
CA SER A 154 -9.92 5.31 19.66
C SER A 154 -10.90 6.42 20.03
N THR A 155 -11.82 6.79 19.14
CA THR A 155 -12.88 7.80 19.36
C THR A 155 -14.24 7.18 19.68
N HIS A 156 -14.29 5.87 19.92
CA HIS A 156 -15.54 5.14 20.20
C HIS A 156 -16.68 5.42 19.19
N PRO A 157 -16.44 5.23 17.87
CA PRO A 157 -17.48 5.45 16.88
C PRO A 157 -18.65 4.49 17.09
N ALA A 158 -19.87 4.97 16.85
CA ALA A 158 -21.09 4.19 17.07
C ALA A 158 -21.34 3.20 15.92
N ILE A 159 -20.47 2.21 15.82
CA ILE A 159 -20.55 1.10 14.85
C ILE A 159 -20.55 -0.24 15.60
N ASP A 160 -21.30 -1.20 15.06
CA ASP A 160 -21.33 -2.56 15.58
C ASP A 160 -19.97 -3.25 15.28
N ALA A 161 -19.35 -3.78 16.32
CA ALA A 161 -18.06 -4.48 16.21
C ALA A 161 -18.10 -5.69 15.25
N SER A 162 -19.25 -6.35 15.12
CA SER A 162 -19.44 -7.48 14.20
C SER A 162 -19.29 -7.10 12.72
N LYS A 163 -19.40 -5.81 12.40
CA LYS A 163 -19.22 -5.28 11.05
C LYS A 163 -17.76 -4.98 10.71
N LEU A 164 -16.86 -4.98 11.69
CA LEU A 164 -15.46 -4.62 11.53
C LEU A 164 -14.62 -5.84 11.20
N GLY A 165 -13.71 -5.67 10.27
CA GLY A 165 -12.71 -6.68 9.91
C GLY A 165 -11.37 -6.03 9.59
N VAL A 166 -10.32 -6.84 9.59
CA VAL A 166 -8.99 -6.47 9.08
C VAL A 166 -8.63 -7.43 7.98
N VAL A 167 -8.15 -6.89 6.88
CA VAL A 167 -7.59 -7.63 5.75
C VAL A 167 -6.38 -6.85 5.26
N HIS A 168 -5.19 -7.38 5.51
CA HIS A 168 -3.96 -6.76 5.05
C HIS A 168 -3.96 -6.70 3.52
N THR A 169 -3.80 -5.49 3.00
CA THR A 169 -3.71 -5.29 1.54
C THR A 169 -2.45 -5.98 1.02
N SER A 170 -2.54 -6.65 -0.11
CA SER A 170 -1.44 -7.34 -0.75
C SER A 170 -1.18 -6.84 -2.17
N ILE A 171 -0.08 -7.30 -2.74
CA ILE A 171 0.40 -6.98 -4.09
C ILE A 171 0.24 -8.18 -5.03
N VAL A 172 0.03 -7.90 -6.30
CA VAL A 172 0.11 -8.90 -7.35
C VAL A 172 1.56 -9.06 -7.79
N VAL A 173 2.14 -10.21 -7.51
CA VAL A 173 3.50 -10.55 -7.95
C VAL A 173 3.42 -11.42 -9.21
N PRO A 174 4.05 -11.02 -10.33
CA PRO A 174 4.19 -11.88 -11.51
C PRO A 174 4.87 -13.21 -11.16
N LYS A 175 4.55 -14.28 -11.89
CA LYS A 175 5.16 -15.60 -11.69
C LYS A 175 6.69 -15.57 -11.83
N GLU A 176 7.18 -14.72 -12.72
CA GLU A 176 8.60 -14.50 -12.94
C GLU A 176 8.89 -13.00 -12.92
N VAL A 177 9.87 -12.61 -12.14
CA VAL A 177 10.39 -11.24 -12.07
C VAL A 177 11.85 -11.29 -12.49
N THR A 178 12.16 -10.77 -13.67
CA THR A 178 13.54 -10.65 -14.14
C THR A 178 14.14 -9.35 -13.59
N PRO A 179 15.21 -9.41 -12.77
CA PRO A 179 15.85 -8.21 -12.24
C PRO A 179 16.40 -7.33 -13.38
N VAL A 180 16.27 -6.02 -13.24
CA VAL A 180 16.93 -5.05 -14.10
C VAL A 180 18.41 -5.00 -13.74
N ASP A 181 19.29 -4.88 -14.72
CA ASP A 181 20.71 -4.62 -14.46
C ASP A 181 20.92 -3.16 -13.99
N ILE A 182 20.57 -2.92 -12.72
CA ILE A 182 20.77 -1.61 -12.09
C ILE A 182 22.25 -1.27 -11.91
N ARG A 183 23.13 -2.29 -11.85
CA ARG A 183 24.56 -2.08 -11.67
C ARG A 183 25.18 -1.43 -12.90
N THR A 184 24.96 -1.99 -14.08
CA THR A 184 25.39 -1.36 -15.34
C THR A 184 24.71 -0.02 -15.55
N ARG A 185 23.40 0.07 -15.26
CA ARG A 185 22.63 1.30 -15.47
C ARG A 185 23.16 2.49 -14.69
N PHE A 186 23.59 2.27 -13.45
CA PHE A 186 24.04 3.34 -12.54
C PHE A 186 25.54 3.31 -12.24
N GLY A 187 26.32 2.46 -12.94
CA GLY A 187 27.78 2.35 -12.74
C GLY A 187 28.16 1.81 -11.36
N ILE A 188 27.37 0.88 -10.79
CA ILE A 188 27.57 0.37 -9.44
C ILE A 188 28.54 -0.84 -9.49
N PRO A 189 29.60 -0.85 -8.64
CA PRO A 189 30.52 -1.99 -8.55
C PRO A 189 29.79 -3.31 -8.19
N SER A 190 30.34 -4.43 -8.65
CA SER A 190 29.73 -5.75 -8.45
C SER A 190 29.69 -6.19 -6.98
N ASP A 191 30.62 -5.74 -6.16
CA ASP A 191 30.74 -6.02 -4.72
C ASP A 191 29.96 -5.05 -3.83
N CYS A 192 29.34 -4.01 -4.42
CA CYS A 192 28.57 -3.01 -3.68
C CYS A 192 27.22 -3.58 -3.21
N VAL A 193 26.89 -3.42 -1.94
CA VAL A 193 25.59 -3.76 -1.37
C VAL A 193 24.58 -2.62 -1.62
N ILE A 194 23.42 -2.95 -2.14
CA ILE A 194 22.41 -1.98 -2.57
C ILE A 194 21.20 -1.98 -1.62
N GLY A 195 21.10 -0.94 -0.79
CA GLY A 195 19.85 -0.60 -0.12
C GLY A 195 18.95 0.21 -1.05
N MET A 196 17.66 -0.07 -1.05
CA MET A 196 16.72 0.64 -1.93
C MET A 196 15.49 1.12 -1.17
N TYR A 197 15.12 2.36 -1.40
CA TYR A 197 13.81 2.91 -1.10
C TYR A 197 13.01 3.06 -2.40
N HIS A 198 11.72 2.69 -2.37
CA HIS A 198 10.82 3.08 -3.43
C HIS A 198 9.47 3.56 -2.89
N GLY A 199 8.94 4.58 -3.55
CA GLY A 199 7.69 5.23 -3.17
C GLY A 199 7.65 6.70 -3.55
N ARG A 200 6.64 7.44 -3.06
CA ARG A 200 6.62 8.89 -3.24
C ARG A 200 7.81 9.53 -2.51
N LEU A 201 8.48 10.46 -3.17
CA LEU A 201 9.46 11.31 -2.51
C LEU A 201 8.70 12.44 -1.80
N ASP A 202 8.46 12.26 -0.52
CA ASP A 202 7.61 13.11 0.32
C ASP A 202 8.21 13.21 1.73
N PRO A 203 8.19 14.37 2.40
CA PRO A 203 8.76 14.53 3.75
C PRO A 203 8.24 13.51 4.77
N GLU A 204 6.96 13.10 4.66
CA GLU A 204 6.37 12.10 5.54
C GLU A 204 7.01 10.71 5.42
N LYS A 205 7.74 10.45 4.32
CA LYS A 205 8.45 9.18 4.08
C LYS A 205 9.81 9.09 4.76
N GLY A 206 10.23 10.16 5.48
CA GLY A 206 11.45 10.16 6.29
C GLY A 206 12.74 10.10 5.49
N LEU A 207 12.74 10.62 4.25
CA LEU A 207 13.91 10.56 3.38
C LEU A 207 15.06 11.42 3.87
N ASP A 208 14.79 12.52 4.58
CA ASP A 208 15.82 13.31 5.25
C ASP A 208 16.52 12.46 6.33
N THR A 209 15.77 11.74 7.17
CA THR A 209 16.32 10.80 8.15
C THR A 209 17.14 9.68 7.48
N LEU A 210 16.68 9.20 6.32
CA LEU A 210 17.41 8.17 5.55
C LEU A 210 18.73 8.71 5.02
N LEU A 211 18.80 9.96 4.52
CA LEU A 211 20.05 10.59 4.10
C LEU A 211 20.98 10.86 5.29
N ASP A 212 20.43 11.23 6.46
CA ASP A 212 21.20 11.32 7.71
C ASP A 212 21.83 9.98 8.07
N ALA A 213 21.07 8.90 7.95
CA ALA A 213 21.57 7.55 8.21
C ALA A 213 22.71 7.16 7.24
N VAL A 214 22.57 7.46 5.94
CA VAL A 214 23.63 7.23 4.94
C VAL A 214 24.90 8.03 5.28
N ALA A 215 24.77 9.27 5.77
CA ALA A 215 25.91 10.06 6.18
C ALA A 215 26.62 9.45 7.40
N LEU A 216 25.87 8.95 8.39
CA LEU A 216 26.43 8.23 9.54
C LEU A 216 27.23 6.97 9.13
N LEU A 217 26.81 6.29 8.10
CA LEU A 217 27.55 5.13 7.55
C LEU A 217 28.92 5.51 6.94
N GLN A 218 29.18 6.79 6.69
CA GLN A 218 30.48 7.29 6.26
C GLN A 218 31.35 7.80 7.44
N ASP A 219 30.79 7.90 8.67
CA ASP A 219 31.50 8.38 9.84
C ASP A 219 32.24 7.25 10.58
N PRO A 220 33.59 7.25 10.57
CA PRO A 220 34.36 6.22 11.28
C PRO A 220 34.10 6.16 12.80
N SER A 221 33.65 7.27 13.41
CA SER A 221 33.35 7.30 14.85
C SER A 221 32.07 6.53 15.15
N PHE A 222 31.03 6.71 14.31
CA PHE A 222 29.77 5.95 14.40
C PHE A 222 30.01 4.45 14.23
N LEU A 223 30.85 4.07 13.25
CA LEU A 223 31.14 2.66 12.96
C LEU A 223 31.95 1.97 14.08
N LYS A 224 32.79 2.70 14.82
CA LYS A 224 33.54 2.16 15.98
C LYS A 224 32.62 1.84 17.14
N ASP A 225 31.62 2.68 17.40
CA ASP A 225 30.69 2.51 18.51
C ASP A 225 29.68 1.38 18.26
N THR A 226 29.42 1.04 17.00
CA THR A 226 28.58 -0.10 16.60
C THR A 226 29.30 -1.45 16.66
N SER A 227 30.51 -1.51 17.19
CA SER A 227 31.34 -2.55 17.80
C SER A 227 31.62 -3.87 17.04
N HIS A 228 31.14 -4.05 15.82
CA HIS A 228 31.43 -5.27 15.03
C HIS A 228 31.76 -5.03 13.56
N LEU A 229 31.75 -3.77 13.12
CA LEU A 229 31.84 -3.40 11.72
C LEU A 229 33.19 -2.74 11.43
N SER A 230 34.11 -3.52 10.93
CA SER A 230 35.39 -3.04 10.37
C SER A 230 35.19 -2.73 8.90
N PRO A 231 35.93 -1.80 8.26
CA PRO A 231 35.36 -0.86 7.32
C PRO A 231 34.22 -1.47 6.49
N LEU A 232 33.03 -0.83 6.56
CA LEU A 232 31.84 -1.35 5.88
C LEU A 232 32.15 -1.75 4.44
N THR A 233 31.58 -2.86 4.02
CA THR A 233 31.49 -3.26 2.61
C THR A 233 30.98 -2.10 1.76
N SER A 234 31.50 -1.94 0.55
CA SER A 234 31.02 -0.94 -0.40
C SER A 234 29.49 -0.97 -0.48
N HIS A 235 28.83 0.18 -0.32
CA HIS A 235 27.38 0.25 -0.29
C HIS A 235 26.85 1.52 -0.97
N LEU A 236 25.58 1.44 -1.38
CA LEU A 236 24.90 2.53 -2.08
C LEU A 236 23.40 2.49 -1.78
N LEU A 237 22.80 3.67 -1.69
CA LEU A 237 21.35 3.85 -1.58
C LEU A 237 20.75 4.22 -2.94
N ILE A 238 19.69 3.53 -3.35
CA ILE A 238 18.90 3.92 -4.52
C ILE A 238 17.54 4.44 -4.06
N LEU A 239 17.20 5.66 -4.47
CA LEU A 239 15.89 6.26 -4.27
C LEU A 239 15.08 6.16 -5.57
N VAL A 240 14.04 5.33 -5.55
CA VAL A 240 13.13 5.12 -6.67
C VAL A 240 11.79 5.78 -6.38
N GLY A 241 11.37 6.71 -7.23
CA GLY A 241 10.07 7.36 -7.08
C GLY A 241 10.02 8.76 -7.62
N ARG A 242 8.88 9.40 -7.38
CA ARG A 242 8.62 10.78 -7.78
C ARG A 242 8.10 11.59 -6.59
N GLY A 243 8.52 12.82 -6.49
CA GLY A 243 8.04 13.84 -5.55
C GLY A 243 7.82 15.17 -6.26
N SER A 244 7.59 16.23 -5.49
CA SER A 244 7.67 17.58 -6.04
C SER A 244 9.11 17.88 -6.48
N ASP A 245 9.26 18.74 -7.48
CA ASP A 245 10.59 19.16 -7.95
C ASP A 245 11.36 19.86 -6.82
N GLU A 246 10.67 20.64 -6.00
CA GLU A 246 11.24 21.32 -4.84
C GLU A 246 11.82 20.33 -3.81
N TYR A 247 11.03 19.33 -3.39
CA TYR A 247 11.51 18.36 -2.40
C TYR A 247 12.58 17.43 -2.97
N THR A 248 12.49 17.09 -4.27
CA THR A 248 13.54 16.31 -4.93
C THR A 248 14.87 17.10 -5.01
N ALA A 249 14.80 18.42 -5.28
CA ALA A 249 15.98 19.29 -5.26
C ALA A 249 16.54 19.42 -3.83
N HIS A 250 15.65 19.57 -2.82
CA HIS A 250 16.04 19.57 -1.41
C HIS A 250 16.84 18.31 -1.04
N LEU A 251 16.35 17.13 -1.34
CA LEU A 251 17.05 15.86 -1.03
C LEU A 251 18.44 15.78 -1.69
N LYS A 252 18.57 16.25 -2.94
CA LYS A 252 19.86 16.29 -3.63
C LYS A 252 20.81 17.29 -2.97
N GLN A 253 20.31 18.43 -2.52
CA GLN A 253 21.11 19.41 -1.79
C GLN A 253 21.57 18.85 -0.43
N VAL A 254 20.68 18.19 0.32
CA VAL A 254 21.04 17.51 1.58
C VAL A 254 22.14 16.46 1.34
N ALA A 255 22.03 15.66 0.28
CA ALA A 255 23.08 14.70 -0.05
C ALA A 255 24.42 15.37 -0.38
N ALA A 256 24.42 16.52 -1.07
CA ALA A 256 25.61 17.29 -1.38
C ALA A 256 26.23 17.91 -0.11
N ASP A 257 25.42 18.56 0.73
CA ASP A 257 25.85 19.20 1.96
C ASP A 257 26.47 18.21 2.97
N LYS A 258 25.99 16.96 2.95
CA LYS A 258 26.52 15.86 3.77
C LYS A 258 27.69 15.11 3.12
N GLY A 259 28.08 15.45 1.89
CA GLY A 259 29.16 14.80 1.18
C GLY A 259 28.88 13.34 0.79
N ILE A 260 27.61 12.98 0.59
CA ILE A 260 27.17 11.61 0.25
C ILE A 260 26.57 11.50 -1.15
N SER A 261 26.80 12.46 -2.03
CA SER A 261 26.24 12.45 -3.39
C SER A 261 26.66 11.23 -4.21
N ASP A 262 27.83 10.67 -3.96
CA ASP A 262 28.33 9.45 -4.57
C ASP A 262 27.76 8.15 -3.95
N LYS A 263 27.06 8.27 -2.82
CA LYS A 263 26.42 7.16 -2.10
C LYS A 263 24.92 7.05 -2.37
N VAL A 264 24.32 8.03 -3.08
CA VAL A 264 22.87 8.07 -3.30
C VAL A 264 22.56 8.24 -4.77
N VAL A 265 21.82 7.30 -5.32
CA VAL A 265 21.31 7.36 -6.70
C VAL A 265 19.84 7.76 -6.68
N PHE A 266 19.48 8.82 -7.37
CA PHE A 266 18.09 9.23 -7.63
C PHE A 266 17.63 8.62 -8.96
N ALA A 267 17.00 7.46 -8.91
CA ALA A 267 16.61 6.70 -10.10
C ALA A 267 15.38 7.26 -10.83
N GLY A 268 14.64 8.18 -10.19
CA GLY A 268 13.38 8.70 -10.72
C GLY A 268 12.23 7.70 -10.61
N PHE A 269 11.12 7.99 -11.27
CA PHE A 269 9.97 7.09 -11.32
C PHE A 269 10.24 5.93 -12.28
N VAL A 270 9.97 4.72 -11.83
CA VAL A 270 10.07 3.50 -12.64
C VAL A 270 8.77 2.69 -12.56
N HIS A 271 8.42 2.04 -13.66
CA HIS A 271 7.27 1.13 -13.72
C HIS A 271 7.52 0.06 -14.80
N PRO A 272 7.36 -1.23 -14.48
CA PRO A 272 7.07 -1.81 -13.15
C PRO A 272 8.26 -1.69 -12.18
N VAL A 273 7.98 -1.66 -10.88
CA VAL A 273 9.01 -1.49 -9.84
C VAL A 273 9.65 -2.82 -9.43
N LEU A 274 8.93 -3.92 -9.47
CA LEU A 274 9.42 -5.24 -8.99
C LEU A 274 10.76 -5.68 -9.62
N PRO A 275 11.05 -5.46 -10.92
CA PRO A 275 12.37 -5.75 -11.48
C PRO A 275 13.53 -4.97 -10.83
N TYR A 276 13.27 -3.77 -10.33
CA TYR A 276 14.25 -2.98 -9.58
C TYR A 276 14.38 -3.48 -8.15
N VAL A 277 13.25 -3.79 -7.50
CA VAL A 277 13.22 -4.42 -6.18
C VAL A 277 14.02 -5.72 -6.18
N ALA A 278 13.80 -6.58 -7.17
CA ALA A 278 14.51 -7.86 -7.33
C ALA A 278 16.03 -7.71 -7.53
N ALA A 279 16.50 -6.53 -7.95
CA ALA A 279 17.91 -6.23 -8.15
C ALA A 279 18.60 -5.59 -6.92
N ALA A 280 17.83 -5.24 -5.88
CA ALA A 280 18.35 -4.69 -4.63
C ALA A 280 18.82 -5.82 -3.68
N ASP A 281 19.57 -5.47 -2.63
CA ASP A 281 19.98 -6.40 -1.59
C ASP A 281 19.08 -6.34 -0.36
N PHE A 282 18.47 -5.18 -0.08
CA PHE A 282 17.47 -4.99 0.98
C PHE A 282 16.60 -3.75 0.73
N GLY A 283 15.40 -3.75 1.31
CA GLY A 283 14.45 -2.65 1.21
C GLY A 283 14.45 -1.73 2.43
N ILE A 284 14.02 -0.48 2.25
CA ILE A 284 13.95 0.51 3.32
C ILE A 284 12.60 1.22 3.29
N LEU A 285 11.94 1.32 4.47
CA LEU A 285 10.79 2.19 4.70
C LEU A 285 11.04 3.04 5.95
N ALA A 286 11.43 4.31 5.77
CA ALA A 286 11.81 5.22 6.85
C ALA A 286 10.68 6.15 7.30
N SER A 287 9.41 5.83 6.99
CA SER A 287 8.25 6.71 7.17
C SER A 287 8.16 7.27 8.60
N THR A 288 8.00 8.58 8.74
CA THR A 288 7.82 9.26 10.03
C THR A 288 6.38 9.28 10.49
N VAL A 289 5.44 9.05 9.57
CA VAL A 289 4.00 8.95 9.85
C VAL A 289 3.54 7.50 9.92
N GLN A 290 2.38 7.29 10.53
CA GLN A 290 1.75 5.96 10.59
C GLN A 290 1.23 5.53 9.21
N GLU A 291 1.83 4.50 8.66
CA GLU A 291 1.32 3.82 7.47
C GLU A 291 0.23 2.81 7.86
N GLY A 292 -0.79 2.64 7.04
CA GLY A 292 -1.82 1.61 7.27
C GLY A 292 -1.26 0.21 7.00
N CYS A 293 -1.11 -0.13 5.74
CA CYS A 293 -0.48 -1.37 5.28
C CYS A 293 0.42 -1.02 4.07
N PRO A 294 1.67 -0.56 4.30
CA PRO A 294 2.54 -0.17 3.20
C PRO A 294 2.90 -1.37 2.33
N LEU A 295 2.79 -1.20 1.01
CA LEU A 295 3.05 -2.28 0.05
C LEU A 295 4.53 -2.46 -0.23
N SER A 296 5.34 -1.40 -0.12
CA SER A 296 6.76 -1.47 -0.46
C SER A 296 7.56 -2.52 0.33
N PRO A 297 7.39 -2.71 1.65
CA PRO A 297 8.05 -3.82 2.34
C PRO A 297 7.62 -5.20 1.80
N GLN A 298 6.33 -5.35 1.47
CA GLN A 298 5.82 -6.60 0.89
C GLN A 298 6.44 -6.90 -0.48
N GLU A 299 6.72 -5.87 -1.28
CA GLU A 299 7.38 -6.01 -2.57
C GLU A 299 8.80 -6.57 -2.41
N TYR A 300 9.59 -6.09 -1.42
CA TYR A 300 10.90 -6.67 -1.10
C TYR A 300 10.79 -8.08 -0.53
N MET A 301 9.88 -8.33 0.41
CA MET A 301 9.65 -9.64 0.99
C MET A 301 9.29 -10.67 -0.10
N SER A 302 8.46 -10.28 -1.08
CA SER A 302 8.08 -11.13 -2.21
C SER A 302 9.27 -11.56 -3.08
N GLN A 303 10.35 -10.78 -3.08
CA GLN A 303 11.58 -11.09 -3.82
C GLN A 303 12.68 -11.75 -2.95
N GLY A 304 12.36 -12.05 -1.68
CA GLY A 304 13.31 -12.67 -0.75
C GLY A 304 14.33 -11.70 -0.18
N HIS A 305 14.01 -10.41 -0.15
CA HIS A 305 14.88 -9.40 0.44
C HIS A 305 14.40 -8.98 1.83
N PRO A 306 15.30 -8.85 2.80
CA PRO A 306 14.95 -8.31 4.11
C PRO A 306 14.64 -6.82 3.99
N VAL A 307 13.96 -6.28 5.00
CA VAL A 307 13.60 -4.87 5.04
C VAL A 307 14.05 -4.21 6.36
N VAL A 308 14.43 -2.93 6.27
CA VAL A 308 14.54 -2.05 7.44
C VAL A 308 13.33 -1.11 7.40
N VAL A 309 12.47 -1.18 8.42
CA VAL A 309 11.25 -0.39 8.45
C VAL A 309 11.07 0.31 9.79
N THR A 310 10.42 1.47 9.77
CA THR A 310 10.05 2.16 11.02
C THR A 310 8.94 1.43 11.77
N ASN A 311 8.98 1.43 13.09
CA ASN A 311 8.08 0.65 13.95
C ASN A 311 6.80 1.41 14.35
N ASN A 312 6.33 2.37 13.56
CA ASN A 312 5.21 3.25 13.87
C ASN A 312 3.93 2.99 13.05
N GLY A 313 3.93 2.00 12.15
CA GLY A 313 2.82 1.73 11.24
C GLY A 313 2.36 0.27 11.25
N GLY A 314 1.43 -0.08 10.37
CA GLY A 314 0.90 -1.43 10.19
C GLY A 314 1.93 -2.43 9.65
N GLN A 315 3.05 -1.96 9.11
CA GLN A 315 4.18 -2.85 8.75
C GLN A 315 4.67 -3.71 9.91
N ARG A 316 4.46 -3.29 11.16
CA ARG A 316 4.76 -4.08 12.37
C ARG A 316 3.92 -5.35 12.51
N GLU A 317 2.85 -5.46 11.76
CA GLU A 317 1.95 -6.61 11.83
C GLU A 317 2.47 -7.77 10.97
N TYR A 318 3.42 -7.52 10.06
CA TYR A 318 4.01 -8.53 9.19
C TYR A 318 5.55 -8.49 9.11
N VAL A 319 6.19 -7.38 9.48
CA VAL A 319 7.64 -7.34 9.65
C VAL A 319 7.97 -7.61 11.12
N ILE A 320 8.65 -8.71 11.37
CA ILE A 320 8.99 -9.19 12.71
C ILE A 320 10.49 -9.01 12.94
N GLN A 321 10.84 -8.28 14.02
CA GLN A 321 12.21 -7.96 14.39
C GLN A 321 13.10 -9.22 14.41
N GLU A 322 14.25 -9.18 13.74
CA GLU A 322 15.27 -10.24 13.67
C GLU A 322 14.81 -11.57 13.04
N GLN A 323 13.59 -11.63 12.52
CA GLN A 323 13.05 -12.81 11.84
C GLN A 323 13.04 -12.62 10.33
N ASN A 324 12.34 -11.59 9.83
CA ASN A 324 12.17 -11.29 8.41
C ASN A 324 12.53 -9.85 8.03
N GLY A 325 12.96 -9.03 9.01
CA GLY A 325 13.37 -7.65 8.82
C GLY A 325 13.89 -7.02 10.11
N LEU A 326 14.20 -5.73 10.04
CA LEU A 326 14.67 -4.94 11.17
C LEU A 326 13.74 -3.75 11.40
N LEU A 327 13.32 -3.56 12.65
CA LEU A 327 12.45 -2.47 13.06
C LEU A 327 13.25 -1.37 13.76
N VAL A 328 13.05 -0.11 13.37
CA VAL A 328 13.72 1.06 13.94
C VAL A 328 12.71 2.12 14.37
N PRO A 329 13.02 2.99 15.36
CA PRO A 329 12.16 4.11 15.69
C PRO A 329 12.03 5.09 14.52
N PRO A 330 10.85 5.73 14.31
CA PRO A 330 10.70 6.77 13.28
C PRO A 330 11.53 8.01 13.61
N GLY A 331 12.18 8.61 12.62
CA GLY A 331 13.01 9.79 12.77
C GLY A 331 14.36 9.55 13.45
N ASP A 332 14.71 8.30 13.76
CA ASP A 332 15.99 7.94 14.40
C ASP A 332 17.02 7.52 13.34
N ALA A 333 17.84 8.48 12.91
CA ALA A 333 18.88 8.21 11.92
C ALA A 333 19.96 7.27 12.41
N GLN A 334 20.28 7.28 13.73
CA GLN A 334 21.30 6.39 14.30
C GLN A 334 20.81 4.93 14.29
N ALA A 335 19.59 4.68 14.77
CA ALA A 335 19.00 3.35 14.72
C ALA A 335 18.86 2.84 13.28
N LEU A 336 18.46 3.70 12.35
CA LEU A 336 18.35 3.37 10.93
C LEU A 336 19.72 3.02 10.33
N ALA A 337 20.74 3.83 10.58
CA ALA A 337 22.11 3.58 10.13
C ALA A 337 22.65 2.26 10.71
N GLY A 338 22.46 2.00 12.00
CA GLY A 338 22.86 0.75 12.64
C GLY A 338 22.19 -0.49 12.02
N ALA A 339 20.90 -0.43 11.75
CA ALA A 339 20.17 -1.51 11.08
C ALA A 339 20.65 -1.72 9.62
N MET A 340 20.87 -0.62 8.88
CA MET A 340 21.43 -0.69 7.53
C MET A 340 22.86 -1.27 7.54
N ALA A 341 23.72 -0.81 8.43
CA ALA A 341 25.10 -1.30 8.57
C ALA A 341 25.15 -2.82 8.77
N ARG A 342 24.27 -3.36 9.61
CA ARG A 342 24.15 -4.82 9.84
C ARG A 342 23.78 -5.56 8.55
N LEU A 343 22.83 -5.05 7.76
CA LEU A 343 22.46 -5.67 6.48
C LEU A 343 23.52 -5.47 5.40
N ILE A 344 24.34 -4.44 5.47
CA ILE A 344 25.43 -4.20 4.54
C ILE A 344 26.58 -5.19 4.80
N ASP A 345 26.95 -5.40 6.04
CA ASP A 345 28.19 -6.12 6.41
C ASP A 345 27.97 -7.61 6.67
N ASP A 346 26.78 -7.99 7.16
CA ASP A 346 26.43 -9.38 7.48
C ASP A 346 25.59 -10.03 6.36
N ALA A 347 26.28 -10.60 5.36
CA ALA A 347 25.63 -11.31 4.26
C ALA A 347 24.81 -12.54 4.72
N PRO A 348 25.29 -13.38 5.68
CA PRO A 348 24.49 -14.44 6.27
C PRO A 348 23.18 -13.95 6.93
N LEU A 349 23.25 -12.86 7.69
CA LEU A 349 22.05 -12.24 8.29
C LEU A 349 21.08 -11.80 7.19
N ARG A 350 21.59 -11.07 6.20
CA ARG A 350 20.79 -10.58 5.06
C ARG A 350 20.10 -11.73 4.32
N GLN A 351 20.81 -12.80 4.07
CA GLN A 351 20.25 -13.99 3.41
C GLN A 351 19.19 -14.69 4.29
N ARG A 352 19.46 -14.89 5.58
CA ARG A 352 18.53 -15.54 6.52
C ARG A 352 17.23 -14.76 6.65
N LEU A 353 17.32 -13.46 6.89
CA LEU A 353 16.14 -12.61 7.01
C LEU A 353 15.36 -12.54 5.70
N GLY A 354 16.03 -12.48 4.56
CA GLY A 354 15.40 -12.46 3.24
C GLY A 354 14.65 -13.76 2.93
N GLN A 355 15.22 -14.92 3.25
CA GLN A 355 14.57 -16.22 3.08
C GLN A 355 13.30 -16.31 3.94
N GLN A 356 13.37 -15.86 5.20
CA GLN A 356 12.21 -15.83 6.07
C GLN A 356 11.15 -14.83 5.58
N ALA A 357 11.58 -13.65 5.10
CA ALA A 357 10.69 -12.64 4.53
C ALA A 357 9.88 -13.21 3.34
N LYS A 358 10.54 -13.96 2.47
CA LYS A 358 9.87 -14.64 1.34
C LYS A 358 8.88 -15.69 1.81
N ALA A 359 9.26 -16.53 2.76
CA ALA A 359 8.38 -17.56 3.32
C ALA A 359 7.13 -16.93 3.95
N ASP A 360 7.31 -15.90 4.80
CA ASP A 360 6.18 -15.20 5.44
C ASP A 360 5.27 -14.51 4.42
N PHE A 361 5.85 -13.95 3.34
CA PHE A 361 5.07 -13.36 2.25
C PHE A 361 4.21 -14.42 1.56
N ASP A 362 4.80 -15.54 1.16
CA ASP A 362 4.11 -16.61 0.43
C ASP A 362 3.03 -17.29 1.30
N ASP A 363 3.28 -17.44 2.60
CA ASP A 363 2.38 -18.14 3.50
C ASP A 363 1.20 -17.28 3.99
N HIS A 364 1.37 -15.94 4.09
CA HIS A 364 0.39 -15.10 4.79
C HIS A 364 0.03 -13.78 4.10
N LEU A 365 0.90 -13.27 3.22
CA LEU A 365 0.78 -11.94 2.65
C LEU A 365 0.53 -11.95 1.14
N ASP A 366 0.60 -13.10 0.47
CA ASP A 366 0.43 -13.17 -0.96
C ASP A 366 -0.98 -12.74 -1.39
N TYR A 367 -1.13 -12.47 -2.67
CA TYR A 367 -2.40 -11.99 -3.22
C TYR A 367 -3.52 -13.03 -3.12
N ALA A 368 -3.21 -14.31 -3.08
CA ALA A 368 -4.21 -15.37 -2.96
C ALA A 368 -4.83 -15.38 -1.55
N HIS A 369 -4.01 -15.23 -0.50
CA HIS A 369 -4.48 -15.09 0.90
C HIS A 369 -5.34 -13.85 1.08
N TYR A 370 -4.85 -12.69 0.60
CA TYR A 370 -5.61 -11.45 0.62
C TYR A 370 -6.98 -11.64 -0.06
N TYR A 371 -7.00 -12.18 -1.27
CA TYR A 371 -8.22 -12.34 -2.03
C TYR A 371 -9.21 -13.33 -1.39
N ALA A 372 -8.71 -14.40 -0.78
CA ALA A 372 -9.55 -15.34 -0.02
C ALA A 372 -10.26 -14.66 1.15
N GLN A 373 -9.55 -13.77 1.88
CA GLN A 373 -10.16 -12.98 2.95
C GLN A 373 -11.21 -12.01 2.41
N ILE A 374 -10.96 -11.33 1.28
CA ILE A 374 -11.95 -10.45 0.63
C ILE A 374 -13.19 -11.24 0.19
N LYS A 375 -13.04 -12.46 -0.34
CA LYS A 375 -14.19 -13.32 -0.64
C LYS A 375 -15.02 -13.63 0.61
N THR A 376 -14.39 -13.95 1.72
CA THR A 376 -15.05 -14.15 3.00
C THR A 376 -15.85 -12.92 3.45
N VAL A 377 -15.30 -11.72 3.26
CA VAL A 377 -16.01 -10.45 3.53
C VAL A 377 -17.26 -10.32 2.67
N TYR A 378 -17.22 -10.77 1.44
CA TYR A 378 -18.35 -10.79 0.53
C TYR A 378 -19.36 -11.92 0.82
N GLY A 379 -18.98 -12.91 1.61
CA GLY A 379 -19.79 -14.08 1.94
C GLY A 379 -19.86 -15.09 0.80
N VAL A 380 -18.77 -15.29 0.10
CA VAL A 380 -18.58 -16.25 -1.00
C VAL A 380 -17.28 -17.02 -0.82
#